data_86c3d4e74af32383e90d421ca54bcd7b
#
_entry.id   86c3d4e74af32383e90d421ca54bcd7b
#
_cell.length_a   1.000
_cell.length_b   1.000
_cell.length_c   1.000
_cell.angle_alpha   90.00
_cell.angle_beta   90.00
_cell.angle_gamma   90.00
#
_symmetry.space_group_name_H-M   'P 1'
#
loop_
_entity.id
_entity.type
_entity.pdbx_description
1 polymer ?
#
loop_
_entity_poly.entity_id
_entity_poly.type
_entity_poly.pdbx_seq_one_letter_code
_entity_poly.pdbx_strand_id
1 'polypeptide(L)'
;MKAFKKHFLILSLIFLLIISCFNNILCFADESENSKKIRVGYCDDYGIISSSKEHSYTGYGYDYLREISKYTRWEYEFVKGSWEECLDRLEKGEIDLLGPLQKNDERNKLFNFPKLNSGYEYSVLYTKDSNNNMFYEDISSFKGMRVAVLRGNFHNIAFEKYREENNFSVEYIYCNSIDELIESVNEKKADAFVCGSIINAKGMKIVSKFSVEPFYFATAKYKPNLVKELDYALKELKINDMYYELELYKKYFKREVNN
;
A
#
# COMPACT_ATOMS: atom_id res chain seq x y z
N MET A 1 -39.04 -37.38 -53.26
CA MET A 1 -39.41 -36.07 -52.72
C MET A 1 -39.41 -36.00 -51.19
N LYS A 2 -39.86 -36.99 -50.44
CA LYS A 2 -39.90 -36.98 -48.97
C LYS A 2 -38.49 -37.01 -48.32
N ALA A 3 -37.52 -37.75 -48.87
CA ALA A 3 -36.15 -37.84 -48.35
C ALA A 3 -35.38 -36.49 -48.45
N PHE A 4 -35.52 -35.79 -49.57
CA PHE A 4 -34.88 -34.50 -49.81
C PHE A 4 -35.34 -33.39 -48.83
N LYS A 5 -36.62 -33.36 -48.52
CA LYS A 5 -37.20 -32.44 -47.50
C LYS A 5 -36.65 -32.72 -46.11
N LYS A 6 -36.42 -34.01 -45.76
CA LYS A 6 -35.88 -34.39 -44.44
C LYS A 6 -34.43 -33.96 -44.27
N HIS A 7 -33.60 -34.10 -45.31
CA HIS A 7 -32.18 -33.66 -45.26
C HIS A 7 -32.06 -32.14 -45.23
N PHE A 8 -32.92 -31.43 -45.94
CA PHE A 8 -32.97 -29.95 -45.92
C PHE A 8 -33.33 -29.42 -44.52
N LEU A 9 -34.31 -30.08 -43.87
CA LEU A 9 -34.72 -29.69 -42.50
C LEU A 9 -33.58 -29.93 -41.47
N ILE A 10 -32.84 -31.03 -41.59
CA ILE A 10 -31.69 -31.35 -40.69
C ILE A 10 -30.56 -30.36 -40.91
N LEU A 11 -30.23 -30.00 -42.15
CA LEU A 11 -29.22 -28.99 -42.45
C LEU A 11 -29.60 -27.60 -41.92
N SER A 12 -30.88 -27.23 -42.03
CA SER A 12 -31.38 -25.97 -41.48
C SER A 12 -31.31 -25.91 -39.95
N LEU A 13 -31.58 -27.04 -39.26
CA LEU A 13 -31.44 -27.11 -37.79
C LEU A 13 -29.99 -27.04 -37.35
N ILE A 14 -29.06 -27.70 -38.05
CA ILE A 14 -27.62 -27.62 -37.77
C ILE A 14 -27.12 -26.21 -38.00
N PHE A 15 -27.56 -25.53 -39.05
CA PHE A 15 -27.18 -24.14 -39.32
C PHE A 15 -27.66 -23.16 -38.22
N LEU A 16 -28.90 -23.36 -37.74
CA LEU A 16 -29.46 -22.60 -36.61
C LEU A 16 -28.69 -22.85 -35.30
N LEU A 17 -28.27 -24.10 -35.05
CA LEU A 17 -27.42 -24.44 -33.87
C LEU A 17 -26.04 -23.79 -33.97
N ILE A 18 -25.43 -23.79 -35.16
CA ILE A 18 -24.11 -23.12 -35.37
C ILE A 18 -24.25 -21.60 -35.17
N ILE A 19 -25.31 -20.97 -35.68
CA ILE A 19 -25.55 -19.53 -35.43
C ILE A 19 -25.78 -19.24 -33.96
N SER A 20 -26.52 -20.10 -33.22
CA SER A 20 -26.71 -19.96 -31.79
C SER A 20 -25.39 -20.10 -31.00
N CYS A 21 -24.54 -21.03 -31.40
CA CYS A 21 -23.19 -21.16 -30.80
C CYS A 21 -22.30 -19.95 -31.13
N PHE A 22 -22.34 -19.44 -32.34
CA PHE A 22 -21.57 -18.24 -32.73
C PHE A 22 -22.06 -16.98 -31.98
N ASN A 23 -23.36 -16.80 -31.78
CA ASN A 23 -23.89 -15.69 -31.01
C ASN A 23 -23.48 -15.77 -29.52
N ASN A 24 -23.40 -16.96 -28.95
CA ASN A 24 -22.88 -17.13 -27.60
C ASN A 24 -21.35 -16.86 -27.51
N ILE A 25 -20.58 -17.23 -28.53
CA ILE A 25 -19.15 -16.93 -28.62
C ILE A 25 -18.90 -15.42 -28.80
N LEU A 26 -19.73 -14.73 -29.61
CA LEU A 26 -19.66 -13.27 -29.77
C LEU A 26 -20.08 -12.53 -28.50
N CYS A 27 -21.07 -13.06 -27.76
CA CYS A 27 -21.45 -12.47 -26.46
C CYS A 27 -20.35 -12.61 -25.39
N PHE A 28 -19.50 -13.65 -25.46
CA PHE A 28 -18.30 -13.78 -24.63
C PHE A 28 -17.10 -12.95 -25.13
N ALA A 29 -17.12 -12.53 -26.41
CA ALA A 29 -16.05 -11.73 -27.01
C ALA A 29 -16.26 -10.21 -26.82
N ASP A 30 -17.43 -9.75 -26.41
CA ASP A 30 -17.75 -8.33 -26.23
C ASP A 30 -17.73 -7.89 -24.74
N GLU A 31 -17.24 -8.75 -23.82
CA GLU A 31 -16.61 -8.33 -22.56
C GLU A 31 -15.14 -7.92 -22.80
N SER A 32 -14.85 -7.42 -24.01
CA SER A 32 -13.53 -6.89 -24.33
C SER A 32 -13.32 -5.57 -23.61
N GLU A 33 -12.33 -5.60 -22.72
CA GLU A 33 -11.34 -4.54 -22.65
C GLU A 33 -11.78 -3.17 -22.13
N ASN A 34 -12.65 -3.07 -21.15
CA ASN A 34 -12.68 -1.82 -20.41
C ASN A 34 -11.80 -1.97 -19.17
N SER A 35 -10.49 -1.77 -19.35
CA SER A 35 -9.58 -1.55 -18.23
C SER A 35 -10.10 -0.38 -17.40
N LYS A 36 -10.15 -0.58 -16.10
CA LYS A 36 -10.67 0.43 -15.17
C LYS A 36 -9.50 1.29 -14.67
N LYS A 37 -9.50 2.57 -15.01
CA LYS A 37 -8.50 3.52 -14.49
C LYS A 37 -8.72 3.76 -13.02
N ILE A 38 -7.66 3.57 -12.23
CA ILE A 38 -7.61 3.76 -10.78
C ILE A 38 -6.54 4.78 -10.46
N ARG A 39 -6.93 5.89 -9.87
CA ARG A 39 -6.02 6.94 -9.41
C ARG A 39 -5.44 6.52 -8.06
N VAL A 40 -4.12 6.36 -8.02
CA VAL A 40 -3.38 5.90 -6.83
C VAL A 40 -2.56 7.06 -6.28
N GLY A 41 -2.85 7.47 -5.04
CA GLY A 41 -2.00 8.44 -4.34
C GLY A 41 -0.67 7.83 -3.94
N TYR A 42 0.40 8.60 -4.07
CA TYR A 42 1.72 8.17 -3.60
C TYR A 42 2.59 9.35 -3.15
N CYS A 43 3.50 9.04 -2.24
CA CYS A 43 4.55 9.94 -1.77
C CYS A 43 5.90 9.30 -2.16
N ASP A 44 6.72 10.00 -2.96
CA ASP A 44 8.05 9.49 -3.36
C ASP A 44 8.95 9.18 -2.16
N ASP A 45 8.71 9.87 -1.07
CA ASP A 45 9.55 9.85 0.14
C ASP A 45 9.54 8.50 0.87
N TYR A 46 8.53 7.65 0.62
CA TYR A 46 8.35 6.38 1.36
C TYR A 46 9.11 5.19 0.75
N GLY A 47 9.66 5.30 -0.45
CA GLY A 47 10.27 4.16 -1.15
C GLY A 47 9.28 3.02 -1.44
N ILE A 48 8.01 3.21 -1.14
CA ILE A 48 6.92 2.24 -1.37
C ILE A 48 6.44 2.32 -2.81
N ILE A 49 6.27 3.54 -3.32
CA ILE A 49 6.08 3.83 -4.73
C ILE A 49 6.99 5.02 -5.06
N SER A 50 8.04 4.76 -5.80
CA SER A 50 8.99 5.79 -6.23
C SER A 50 8.91 5.98 -7.73
N SER A 51 8.98 7.22 -8.20
CA SER A 51 8.99 7.55 -9.62
C SER A 51 10.41 7.88 -10.10
N SER A 52 10.77 7.43 -11.30
CA SER A 52 11.96 7.87 -12.01
C SER A 52 11.65 9.01 -12.98
N LYS A 53 12.70 9.65 -13.51
CA LYS A 53 12.56 10.74 -14.51
C LYS A 53 11.84 10.32 -15.81
N GLU A 54 11.70 9.02 -16.07
CA GLU A 54 11.08 8.44 -17.27
C GLU A 54 9.65 7.94 -17.01
N HIS A 55 8.97 8.40 -15.96
CA HIS A 55 7.64 7.93 -15.55
C HIS A 55 7.60 6.42 -15.26
N SER A 56 8.73 5.80 -14.96
CA SER A 56 8.77 4.42 -14.46
C SER A 56 8.64 4.41 -12.95
N TYR A 57 7.79 3.53 -12.43
CA TYR A 57 7.56 3.37 -11.01
C TYR A 57 8.24 2.10 -10.50
N THR A 58 8.67 2.13 -9.25
CA THR A 58 9.26 1.00 -8.54
C THR A 58 8.88 1.06 -7.07
N GLY A 59 9.08 -0.01 -6.34
CA GLY A 59 8.82 -0.10 -4.90
C GLY A 59 7.82 -1.18 -4.53
N TYR A 60 7.74 -1.47 -3.23
CA TYR A 60 6.87 -2.51 -2.68
C TYR A 60 5.41 -2.34 -3.13
N GLY A 61 4.87 -1.13 -2.92
CA GLY A 61 3.47 -0.83 -3.25
C GLY A 61 3.21 -0.91 -4.76
N TYR A 62 4.15 -0.47 -5.58
CA TYR A 62 4.03 -0.56 -7.03
C TYR A 62 4.00 -2.01 -7.52
N ASP A 63 4.94 -2.85 -7.08
CA ASP A 63 4.95 -4.26 -7.48
C ASP A 63 3.74 -5.00 -6.95
N TYR A 64 3.28 -4.67 -5.73
CA TYR A 64 2.06 -5.25 -5.16
C TYR A 64 0.82 -4.91 -6.01
N LEU A 65 0.67 -3.65 -6.39
CA LEU A 65 -0.43 -3.20 -7.25
C LEU A 65 -0.39 -3.83 -8.64
N ARG A 66 0.81 -4.00 -9.22
CA ARG A 66 0.97 -4.74 -10.48
C ARG A 66 0.47 -6.18 -10.38
N GLU A 67 0.68 -6.83 -9.25
CA GLU A 67 0.16 -8.17 -9.03
C GLU A 67 -1.37 -8.17 -8.89
N ILE A 68 -1.93 -7.21 -8.14
CA ILE A 68 -3.39 -7.00 -8.02
C ILE A 68 -4.03 -6.76 -9.39
N SER A 69 -3.39 -6.04 -10.30
CA SER A 69 -3.94 -5.77 -11.63
C SER A 69 -4.21 -7.03 -12.47
N LYS A 70 -3.49 -8.13 -12.23
CA LYS A 70 -3.73 -9.41 -12.90
C LYS A 70 -5.11 -10.01 -12.59
N TYR A 71 -5.70 -9.65 -11.44
CA TYR A 71 -7.00 -10.15 -10.97
C TYR A 71 -8.13 -9.14 -11.12
N THR A 72 -7.82 -7.84 -11.34
CA THR A 72 -8.81 -6.76 -11.34
C THR A 72 -8.97 -6.07 -12.69
N ARG A 73 -8.04 -6.25 -13.62
CA ARG A 73 -7.92 -5.47 -14.86
C ARG A 73 -7.81 -3.95 -14.61
N TRP A 74 -7.27 -3.56 -13.44
CA TRP A 74 -7.03 -2.16 -13.12
C TRP A 74 -5.82 -1.62 -13.85
N GLU A 75 -5.96 -0.42 -14.40
CA GLU A 75 -4.86 0.42 -14.88
C GLU A 75 -4.63 1.56 -13.90
N TYR A 76 -3.39 1.77 -13.49
CA TYR A 76 -3.09 2.76 -12.47
C TYR A 76 -2.61 4.07 -13.06
N GLU A 77 -3.21 5.16 -12.55
CA GLU A 77 -2.73 6.52 -12.73
C GLU A 77 -2.19 7.00 -11.37
N PHE A 78 -0.88 7.22 -11.29
CA PHE A 78 -0.24 7.61 -10.05
C PHE A 78 -0.28 9.12 -9.86
N VAL A 79 -0.84 9.57 -8.71
CA VAL A 79 -1.04 10.96 -8.34
C VAL A 79 -0.10 11.29 -7.18
N LYS A 80 0.92 12.12 -7.44
CA LYS A 80 1.90 12.52 -6.43
C LYS A 80 1.32 13.54 -5.45
N GLY A 81 1.69 13.41 -4.16
CA GLY A 81 1.38 14.36 -3.10
C GLY A 81 2.19 14.09 -1.84
N SER A 82 2.09 14.97 -0.86
CA SER A 82 2.49 14.65 0.51
C SER A 82 1.55 13.59 1.10
N TRP A 83 1.93 13.00 2.23
CA TRP A 83 1.08 12.01 2.89
C TRP A 83 -0.28 12.59 3.28
N GLU A 84 -0.29 13.78 3.87
CA GLU A 84 -1.50 14.47 4.29
C GLU A 84 -2.40 14.82 3.09
N GLU A 85 -1.81 15.33 1.99
CA GLU A 85 -2.55 15.59 0.74
C GLU A 85 -3.15 14.32 0.15
N CYS A 86 -2.45 13.19 0.17
CA CYS A 86 -2.98 11.92 -0.34
C CYS A 86 -4.14 11.41 0.51
N LEU A 87 -4.11 11.56 1.84
CA LEU A 87 -5.23 11.23 2.73
C LEU A 87 -6.46 12.09 2.44
N ASP A 88 -6.27 13.42 2.32
CA ASP A 88 -7.33 14.37 1.99
C ASP A 88 -7.96 14.09 0.61
N ARG A 89 -7.13 13.84 -0.39
CA ARG A 89 -7.59 13.48 -1.74
C ARG A 89 -8.36 12.15 -1.79
N LEU A 90 -7.96 11.16 -0.96
CA LEU A 90 -8.70 9.90 -0.86
C LEU A 90 -10.08 10.13 -0.23
N GLU A 91 -10.17 10.96 0.79
CA GLU A 91 -11.42 11.34 1.44
C GLU A 91 -12.35 12.09 0.48
N LYS A 92 -11.83 13.05 -0.28
CA LYS A 92 -12.58 13.81 -1.30
C LYS A 92 -12.82 13.01 -2.58
N GLY A 93 -12.13 11.88 -2.78
CA GLY A 93 -12.19 11.03 -3.96
C GLY A 93 -11.57 11.61 -5.21
N GLU A 94 -10.64 12.45 -5.01
CA GLU A 94 -9.75 12.92 -6.05
C GLU A 94 -8.75 11.83 -6.44
N ILE A 95 -8.49 10.87 -5.52
CA ILE A 95 -7.85 9.58 -5.78
C ILE A 95 -8.76 8.43 -5.35
N ASP A 96 -8.51 7.24 -5.86
CA ASP A 96 -9.35 6.06 -5.68
C ASP A 96 -8.76 5.06 -4.70
N LEU A 97 -7.42 5.03 -4.60
CA LEU A 97 -6.65 4.07 -3.83
C LEU A 97 -5.44 4.77 -3.18
N LEU A 98 -5.13 4.38 -1.96
CA LEU A 98 -3.94 4.81 -1.22
C LEU A 98 -3.42 3.65 -0.36
N GLY A 99 -2.11 3.49 -0.31
CA GLY A 99 -1.47 2.51 0.57
C GLY A 99 0.03 2.37 0.32
N PRO A 100 0.71 1.69 1.24
CA PRO A 100 0.22 1.04 2.46
C PRO A 100 -0.25 2.00 3.54
N LEU A 101 -1.33 1.65 4.23
CA LEU A 101 -2.04 2.49 5.18
C LEU A 101 -2.54 1.65 6.37
N GLN A 102 -2.22 2.03 7.60
CA GLN A 102 -2.76 1.37 8.80
C GLN A 102 -4.21 1.75 9.01
N LYS A 103 -4.98 0.78 9.53
CA LYS A 103 -6.39 0.90 9.83
C LYS A 103 -6.58 1.34 11.27
N ASN A 104 -7.43 2.33 11.51
CA ASN A 104 -7.93 2.72 12.83
C ASN A 104 -9.39 3.17 12.75
N ASP A 105 -10.02 3.49 13.88
CA ASP A 105 -11.45 3.85 13.94
C ASP A 105 -11.78 5.12 13.16
N GLU A 106 -10.90 6.11 13.15
CA GLU A 106 -11.10 7.35 12.39
C GLU A 106 -11.02 7.06 10.88
N ARG A 107 -9.98 6.38 10.44
CA ARG A 107 -9.80 6.03 9.03
C ARG A 107 -10.88 5.09 8.50
N ASN A 108 -11.44 4.21 9.36
CA ASN A 108 -12.58 3.37 9.02
C ASN A 108 -13.86 4.16 8.70
N LYS A 109 -14.02 5.35 9.28
CA LYS A 109 -15.15 6.24 8.97
C LYS A 109 -14.97 6.89 7.59
N LEU A 110 -13.74 7.19 7.20
CA LEU A 110 -13.39 7.96 6.00
C LEU A 110 -13.12 7.09 4.78
N PHE A 111 -12.59 5.88 4.96
CA PHE A 111 -12.12 4.99 3.87
C PHE A 111 -12.74 3.60 3.97
N ASN A 112 -12.70 2.85 2.87
CA ASN A 112 -12.99 1.42 2.87
C ASN A 112 -11.68 0.63 2.91
N PHE A 113 -11.59 -0.33 3.82
CA PHE A 113 -10.45 -1.23 3.96
C PHE A 113 -10.84 -2.64 3.51
N PRO A 114 -9.98 -3.35 2.77
CA PRO A 114 -10.20 -4.75 2.45
C PRO A 114 -10.12 -5.61 3.72
N LYS A 115 -10.62 -6.85 3.62
CA LYS A 115 -10.58 -7.82 4.72
C LYS A 115 -9.18 -8.35 4.98
N LEU A 116 -8.40 -8.51 3.90
CA LEU A 116 -7.03 -9.00 3.97
C LEU A 116 -6.06 -7.82 3.93
N ASN A 117 -5.02 -7.88 4.75
CA ASN A 117 -3.93 -6.92 4.72
C ASN A 117 -2.98 -7.20 3.55
N SER A 118 -2.15 -6.21 3.25
CA SER A 118 -1.11 -6.27 2.21
C SER A 118 0.31 -6.40 2.82
N GLY A 119 0.40 -6.66 4.11
CA GLY A 119 1.65 -6.85 4.85
C GLY A 119 1.59 -6.31 6.27
N TYR A 120 2.74 -6.33 6.94
CA TYR A 120 2.92 -5.87 8.32
C TYR A 120 4.17 -5.02 8.43
N GLU A 121 4.15 -4.04 9.33
CA GLU A 121 5.32 -3.27 9.70
C GLU A 121 5.37 -2.98 11.19
N TYR A 122 6.56 -2.63 11.69
CA TYR A 122 6.72 -2.11 13.04
C TYR A 122 6.66 -0.58 13.01
N SER A 123 6.10 0.01 14.05
CA SER A 123 6.38 1.39 14.42
C SER A 123 7.72 1.42 15.13
N VAL A 124 8.62 2.28 14.69
CA VAL A 124 10.00 2.29 15.17
C VAL A 124 10.50 3.70 15.47
N LEU A 125 11.45 3.78 16.38
CA LEU A 125 12.21 4.98 16.66
C LEU A 125 13.59 4.86 16.00
N TYR A 126 13.90 5.81 15.12
CA TYR A 126 15.19 5.92 14.44
C TYR A 126 16.04 7.03 15.07
N THR A 127 17.34 6.82 15.11
CA THR A 127 18.35 7.86 15.35
C THR A 127 19.51 7.69 14.37
N LYS A 128 20.42 8.65 14.32
CA LYS A 128 21.61 8.58 13.47
C LYS A 128 22.52 7.42 13.88
N ASP A 129 23.08 6.67 12.93
CA ASP A 129 24.00 5.54 13.20
C ASP A 129 25.13 5.95 14.13
N SER A 130 25.67 7.17 13.94
CA SER A 130 26.77 7.73 14.75
C SER A 130 26.33 8.26 16.13
N ASN A 131 25.05 8.17 16.50
CA ASN A 131 24.59 8.58 17.81
C ASN A 131 24.92 7.51 18.87
N ASN A 132 25.97 7.73 19.65
CA ASN A 132 26.43 6.82 20.69
C ASN A 132 25.74 7.04 22.04
N ASN A 133 24.80 7.98 22.15
CA ASN A 133 24.07 8.28 23.39
C ASN A 133 22.69 7.59 23.44
N MET A 134 22.24 6.99 22.34
CA MET A 134 20.98 6.26 22.27
C MET A 134 21.24 4.80 21.90
N PHE A 135 20.79 3.90 22.77
CA PHE A 135 20.94 2.46 22.62
C PHE A 135 19.57 1.78 22.39
N TYR A 136 19.63 0.58 21.81
CA TYR A 136 18.41 -0.18 21.53
C TYR A 136 17.68 -0.54 22.84
N GLU A 137 16.38 -0.15 22.92
CA GLU A 137 15.47 -0.35 24.07
C GLU A 137 15.94 0.29 25.40
N ASP A 138 16.89 1.22 25.36
CA ASP A 138 17.30 1.97 26.56
C ASP A 138 16.40 3.20 26.76
N ILE A 139 15.29 2.99 27.48
CA ILE A 139 14.30 4.04 27.80
C ILE A 139 14.93 5.23 28.52
N SER A 140 16.00 5.00 29.28
CA SER A 140 16.67 6.09 30.01
C SER A 140 17.27 7.13 29.05
N SER A 141 17.74 6.69 27.89
CA SER A 141 18.30 7.55 26.85
C SER A 141 17.25 8.33 26.04
N PHE A 142 15.95 8.01 26.19
CA PHE A 142 14.87 8.65 25.44
C PHE A 142 14.24 9.84 26.17
N LYS A 143 14.57 10.04 27.46
CA LYS A 143 13.97 11.10 28.28
C LYS A 143 14.40 12.49 27.81
N GLY A 144 13.39 13.33 27.51
CA GLY A 144 13.62 14.72 27.09
C GLY A 144 14.17 14.89 25.69
N MET A 145 14.24 13.82 24.88
CA MET A 145 14.70 13.91 23.49
C MET A 145 13.72 14.69 22.62
N ARG A 146 14.23 15.30 21.56
CA ARG A 146 13.46 15.93 20.50
C ARG A 146 13.17 14.86 19.44
N VAL A 147 11.89 14.65 19.14
CA VAL A 147 11.42 13.60 18.23
C VAL A 147 10.72 14.22 17.02
N ALA A 148 11.25 13.98 15.84
CA ALA A 148 10.59 14.35 14.61
C ALA A 148 9.48 13.34 14.27
N VAL A 149 8.31 13.86 13.92
CA VAL A 149 7.09 13.09 13.60
C VAL A 149 6.46 13.62 12.33
N LEU A 150 5.96 12.71 11.49
CA LEU A 150 5.29 13.06 10.24
C LEU A 150 3.82 13.39 10.48
N ARG A 151 3.32 14.53 9.98
CA ARG A 151 1.91 14.92 10.13
C ARG A 151 0.98 13.85 9.56
N GLY A 152 -0.12 13.56 10.29
CA GLY A 152 -1.13 12.58 9.88
C GLY A 152 -0.66 11.12 9.86
N ASN A 153 0.57 10.82 10.30
CA ASN A 153 1.08 9.46 10.30
C ASN A 153 0.58 8.65 11.50
N PHE A 154 0.21 7.39 11.25
CA PHE A 154 -0.26 6.44 12.27
C PHE A 154 0.80 6.13 13.32
N HIS A 155 2.06 6.07 12.94
CA HIS A 155 3.17 5.72 13.85
C HIS A 155 3.32 6.71 15.00
N ASN A 156 2.85 7.94 14.83
CA ASN A 156 2.83 8.93 15.91
C ASN A 156 1.92 8.49 17.06
N ILE A 157 0.75 7.92 16.72
CA ILE A 157 -0.21 7.41 17.72
C ILE A 157 0.38 6.23 18.48
N ALA A 158 1.03 5.31 17.76
CA ALA A 158 1.70 4.17 18.35
C ALA A 158 2.87 4.60 19.26
N PHE A 159 3.62 5.62 18.85
CA PHE A 159 4.71 6.17 19.66
C PHE A 159 4.21 6.88 20.91
N GLU A 160 3.12 7.63 20.83
CA GLU A 160 2.53 8.28 21.98
C GLU A 160 2.13 7.26 23.06
N LYS A 161 1.46 6.17 22.64
CA LYS A 161 1.13 5.06 23.54
C LYS A 161 2.38 4.43 24.16
N TYR A 162 3.41 4.15 23.35
CA TYR A 162 4.69 3.59 23.81
C TYR A 162 5.37 4.51 24.83
N ARG A 163 5.39 5.81 24.57
CA ARG A 163 5.96 6.84 25.46
C ARG A 163 5.24 6.87 26.81
N GLU A 164 3.89 6.83 26.81
CA GLU A 164 3.07 6.82 28.03
C GLU A 164 3.32 5.55 28.86
N GLU A 165 3.30 4.37 28.21
CA GLU A 165 3.55 3.08 28.86
C GLU A 165 4.93 3.00 29.52
N ASN A 166 5.93 3.67 28.93
CA ASN A 166 7.32 3.69 29.45
C ASN A 166 7.66 4.95 30.28
N ASN A 167 6.68 5.83 30.48
CA ASN A 167 6.77 7.00 31.36
C ASN A 167 8.00 7.92 31.08
N PHE A 168 8.14 8.35 29.82
CA PHE A 168 9.14 9.35 29.43
C PHE A 168 8.53 10.52 28.66
N SER A 169 9.17 11.70 28.74
CA SER A 169 8.75 12.90 28.02
C SER A 169 9.61 13.16 26.80
N VAL A 170 9.04 13.79 25.78
CA VAL A 170 9.72 14.21 24.55
C VAL A 170 9.23 15.59 24.11
N GLU A 171 10.01 16.26 23.26
CA GLU A 171 9.60 17.44 22.51
C GLU A 171 9.34 17.04 21.06
N TYR A 172 8.17 17.39 20.49
CA TYR A 172 7.80 17.02 19.13
C TYR A 172 8.20 18.08 18.12
N ILE A 173 8.79 17.61 17.00
CA ILE A 173 9.09 18.41 15.80
C ILE A 173 8.27 17.84 14.65
N TYR A 174 7.35 18.63 14.11
CA TYR A 174 6.42 18.20 13.06
C TYR A 174 7.00 18.43 11.69
N CYS A 175 7.09 17.35 10.89
CA CYS A 175 7.59 17.31 9.51
C CYS A 175 6.46 16.98 8.53
N ASN A 176 6.66 17.33 7.25
CA ASN A 176 5.69 17.10 6.19
C ASN A 176 6.12 15.98 5.23
N SER A 177 7.37 15.53 5.31
CA SER A 177 7.91 14.44 4.50
C SER A 177 8.88 13.55 5.30
N ILE A 178 9.19 12.37 4.75
CA ILE A 178 10.20 11.48 5.31
C ILE A 178 11.59 12.10 5.19
N ASP A 179 11.87 12.81 4.12
CA ASP A 179 13.14 13.52 3.94
C ASP A 179 13.32 14.56 5.04
N GLU A 180 12.29 15.33 5.39
CA GLU A 180 12.33 16.27 6.52
C GLU A 180 12.59 15.57 7.86
N LEU A 181 12.03 14.36 8.09
CA LEU A 181 12.33 13.58 9.29
C LEU A 181 13.82 13.25 9.37
N ILE A 182 14.38 12.71 8.29
CA ILE A 182 15.79 12.31 8.19
C ILE A 182 16.71 13.52 8.30
N GLU A 183 16.38 14.62 7.61
CA GLU A 183 17.14 15.88 7.66
C GLU A 183 17.13 16.48 9.06
N SER A 184 15.99 16.48 9.75
CA SER A 184 15.88 16.99 11.12
C SER A 184 16.89 16.32 12.07
N VAL A 185 17.10 15.01 11.93
CA VAL A 185 18.10 14.28 12.72
C VAL A 185 19.52 14.55 12.22
N ASN A 186 19.74 14.63 10.90
CA ASN A 186 21.04 14.93 10.32
C ASN A 186 21.55 16.32 10.72
N GLU A 187 20.66 17.30 10.76
CA GLU A 187 20.94 18.69 11.15
C GLU A 187 20.89 18.91 12.66
N LYS A 188 20.68 17.85 13.45
CA LYS A 188 20.58 17.91 14.92
C LYS A 188 19.43 18.79 15.44
N LYS A 189 18.40 19.03 14.63
CA LYS A 189 17.15 19.65 15.06
C LYS A 189 16.34 18.68 15.93
N ALA A 190 16.34 17.39 15.56
CA ALA A 190 15.80 16.29 16.33
C ALA A 190 16.90 15.30 16.73
N ASP A 191 16.68 14.58 17.82
CA ASP A 191 17.56 13.54 18.31
C ASP A 191 17.19 12.17 17.72
N ALA A 192 15.89 12.01 17.37
CA ALA A 192 15.32 10.81 16.80
C ALA A 192 14.10 11.15 15.92
N PHE A 193 13.61 10.19 15.13
CA PHE A 193 12.32 10.29 14.44
C PHE A 193 11.53 9.00 14.50
N VAL A 194 10.20 9.12 14.41
CA VAL A 194 9.25 8.01 14.40
C VAL A 194 8.80 7.72 12.98
N CYS A 195 8.81 6.45 12.60
CA CYS A 195 8.33 6.02 11.30
C CYS A 195 8.01 4.52 11.25
N GLY A 196 7.55 4.02 10.10
CA GLY A 196 7.42 2.60 9.82
C GLY A 196 8.77 1.92 9.55
N SER A 197 8.88 0.63 9.86
CA SER A 197 10.11 -0.15 9.65
C SER A 197 10.42 -0.45 8.19
N ILE A 198 9.45 -0.22 7.29
CA ILE A 198 9.60 -0.46 5.85
C ILE A 198 10.27 0.69 5.10
N ILE A 199 10.66 1.75 5.81
CA ILE A 199 11.38 2.88 5.24
C ILE A 199 12.87 2.57 5.15
N ASN A 200 13.48 2.93 4.03
CA ASN A 200 14.92 2.83 3.85
C ASN A 200 15.63 4.11 4.31
N ALA A 201 15.78 4.28 5.62
CA ALA A 201 16.48 5.41 6.22
C ALA A 201 17.99 5.15 6.26
N LYS A 202 18.71 5.49 5.19
CA LYS A 202 20.19 5.34 5.14
C LYS A 202 20.87 6.19 6.20
N GLY A 203 21.89 5.62 6.86
CA GLY A 203 22.64 6.29 7.91
C GLY A 203 21.90 6.42 9.24
N MET A 204 20.78 5.71 9.39
CA MET A 204 19.94 5.69 10.59
C MET A 204 19.85 4.27 11.16
N LYS A 205 19.91 4.15 12.48
CA LYS A 205 19.68 2.91 13.22
C LYS A 205 18.36 2.95 13.97
N ILE A 206 17.73 1.79 14.12
CA ILE A 206 16.55 1.61 14.96
C ILE A 206 17.03 1.49 16.41
N VAL A 207 16.45 2.29 17.31
CA VAL A 207 16.70 2.22 18.76
C VAL A 207 15.51 1.71 19.56
N SER A 208 14.31 1.61 18.94
CA SER A 208 13.16 0.90 19.54
C SER A 208 12.19 0.43 18.47
N LYS A 209 11.52 -0.71 18.75
CA LYS A 209 10.38 -1.25 18.01
C LYS A 209 9.23 -1.47 18.97
N PHE A 210 8.11 -0.80 18.78
CA PHE A 210 7.07 -0.74 19.81
C PHE A 210 5.65 -1.12 19.38
N SER A 211 5.40 -1.33 18.10
CA SER A 211 4.10 -1.81 17.61
C SER A 211 4.28 -2.59 16.33
N VAL A 212 3.46 -3.62 16.12
CA VAL A 212 3.34 -4.36 14.86
C VAL A 212 1.94 -4.17 14.33
N GLU A 213 1.84 -3.55 13.17
CA GLU A 213 0.55 -3.22 12.59
C GLU A 213 0.41 -3.76 11.17
N PRO A 214 -0.75 -4.33 10.83
CA PRO A 214 -1.05 -4.63 9.45
C PRO A 214 -1.28 -3.35 8.66
N PHE A 215 -0.82 -3.33 7.42
CA PHE A 215 -1.14 -2.27 6.49
C PHE A 215 -1.97 -2.77 5.31
N TYR A 216 -2.68 -1.85 4.68
CA TYR A 216 -3.68 -2.12 3.65
C TYR A 216 -3.56 -1.11 2.51
N PHE A 217 -4.09 -1.46 1.35
CA PHE A 217 -4.50 -0.47 0.37
C PHE A 217 -5.96 -0.10 0.66
N ALA A 218 -6.21 1.16 1.02
CA ALA A 218 -7.56 1.66 1.28
C ALA A 218 -8.15 2.29 0.03
N THR A 219 -9.48 2.23 -0.11
CA THR A 219 -10.22 2.84 -1.22
C THR A 219 -11.12 3.97 -0.74
N ALA A 220 -11.43 4.91 -1.63
CA ALA A 220 -12.34 6.01 -1.35
C ALA A 220 -13.71 5.49 -0.84
N LYS A 221 -14.27 6.14 0.17
CA LYS A 221 -15.46 5.66 0.92
C LYS A 221 -16.68 5.43 0.04
N TYR A 222 -16.95 6.32 -0.90
CA TYR A 222 -18.12 6.26 -1.78
C TYR A 222 -17.94 5.33 -3.00
N LYS A 223 -16.81 4.60 -3.09
CA LYS A 223 -16.56 3.57 -4.12
C LYS A 223 -16.54 2.15 -3.53
N PRO A 224 -17.64 1.65 -2.95
CA PRO A 224 -17.66 0.37 -2.23
C PRO A 224 -17.39 -0.85 -3.13
N ASN A 225 -17.52 -0.70 -4.43
CA ASN A 225 -17.19 -1.79 -5.37
C ASN A 225 -15.67 -1.97 -5.51
N LEU A 226 -14.88 -0.90 -5.38
CA LEU A 226 -13.42 -1.02 -5.44
C LEU A 226 -12.86 -1.91 -4.34
N VAL A 227 -13.35 -1.76 -3.10
CA VAL A 227 -12.87 -2.60 -2.00
C VAL A 227 -13.28 -4.06 -2.18
N LYS A 228 -14.42 -4.34 -2.82
CA LYS A 228 -14.84 -5.73 -3.14
C LYS A 228 -13.95 -6.36 -4.21
N GLU A 229 -13.61 -5.59 -5.26
CA GLU A 229 -12.68 -6.02 -6.29
C GLU A 229 -11.29 -6.28 -5.70
N LEU A 230 -10.84 -5.39 -4.80
CA LEU A 230 -9.58 -5.53 -4.06
C LEU A 230 -9.58 -6.75 -3.14
N ASP A 231 -10.67 -7.00 -2.39
CA ASP A 231 -10.84 -8.19 -1.55
C ASP A 231 -10.73 -9.48 -2.37
N TYR A 232 -11.36 -9.50 -3.55
CA TYR A 232 -11.26 -10.63 -4.47
C TYR A 232 -9.81 -10.84 -4.92
N ALA A 233 -9.15 -9.79 -5.41
CA ALA A 233 -7.78 -9.88 -5.91
C ALA A 233 -6.78 -10.31 -4.83
N LEU A 234 -6.89 -9.75 -3.61
CA LEU A 234 -6.05 -10.13 -2.48
C LEU A 234 -6.24 -11.61 -2.10
N LYS A 235 -7.49 -12.09 -2.14
CA LYS A 235 -7.79 -13.50 -1.88
C LYS A 235 -7.17 -14.40 -2.94
N GLU A 236 -7.35 -14.08 -4.23
CA GLU A 236 -6.78 -14.86 -5.32
C GLU A 236 -5.25 -14.85 -5.28
N LEU A 237 -4.63 -13.70 -5.01
CA LEU A 237 -3.18 -13.61 -4.85
C LEU A 237 -2.67 -14.55 -3.75
N LYS A 238 -3.28 -14.51 -2.56
CA LYS A 238 -2.86 -15.35 -1.42
C LYS A 238 -3.11 -16.85 -1.65
N ILE A 239 -4.07 -17.22 -2.50
CA ILE A 239 -4.31 -18.63 -2.89
C ILE A 239 -3.28 -19.09 -3.93
N ASN A 240 -3.01 -18.27 -4.94
CA ASN A 240 -2.17 -18.66 -6.07
C ASN A 240 -0.66 -18.49 -5.78
N ASP A 241 -0.30 -17.53 -4.92
CA ASP A 241 1.08 -17.31 -4.49
C ASP A 241 1.15 -16.89 -3.01
N MET A 242 1.11 -17.86 -2.11
CA MET A 242 1.14 -17.62 -0.66
C MET A 242 2.47 -17.02 -0.17
N TYR A 243 3.54 -17.09 -0.95
CA TYR A 243 4.85 -16.54 -0.60
C TYR A 243 5.13 -15.18 -1.20
N TYR A 244 4.26 -14.66 -2.07
CA TYR A 244 4.46 -13.40 -2.78
C TYR A 244 4.80 -12.23 -1.86
N GLU A 245 4.04 -12.04 -0.78
CA GLU A 245 4.28 -10.95 0.18
C GLU A 245 5.64 -11.10 0.87
N LEU A 246 6.02 -12.33 1.22
CA LEU A 246 7.32 -12.61 1.85
C LEU A 246 8.49 -12.32 0.90
N GLU A 247 8.37 -12.72 -0.36
CA GLU A 247 9.39 -12.47 -1.38
C GLU A 247 9.50 -10.98 -1.69
N LEU A 248 8.37 -10.30 -1.80
CA LEU A 248 8.33 -8.87 -2.01
C LEU A 248 8.94 -8.11 -0.82
N TYR A 249 8.62 -8.54 0.41
CA TYR A 249 9.22 -7.99 1.61
C TYR A 249 10.74 -8.18 1.63
N LYS A 250 11.23 -9.36 1.30
CA LYS A 250 12.67 -9.63 1.18
C LYS A 250 13.35 -8.76 0.13
N LYS A 251 12.68 -8.53 -1.01
CA LYS A 251 13.20 -7.72 -2.11
C LYS A 251 13.43 -6.27 -1.69
N TYR A 252 12.51 -5.68 -0.93
CA TYR A 252 12.52 -4.24 -0.65
C TYR A 252 13.01 -3.87 0.75
N PHE A 253 12.84 -4.75 1.75
CA PHE A 253 13.07 -4.42 3.15
C PHE A 253 14.10 -5.30 3.86
N LYS A 254 14.68 -6.29 3.15
CA LYS A 254 15.79 -7.06 3.70
C LYS A 254 17.00 -6.13 3.83
N ARG A 255 17.29 -5.68 5.04
CA ARG A 255 18.56 -5.01 5.35
C ARG A 255 19.66 -6.06 5.20
N GLU A 256 20.67 -5.78 4.37
CA GLU A 256 21.92 -6.52 4.44
C GLU A 256 22.50 -6.27 5.83
N VAL A 257 22.53 -7.33 6.65
CA VAL A 257 23.33 -7.31 7.87
C VAL A 257 24.77 -7.44 7.36
N ASN A 258 25.43 -6.31 7.19
CA ASN A 258 26.87 -6.31 6.98
C ASN A 258 27.51 -6.89 8.25
N ASN A 259 27.97 -8.14 8.13
CA ASN A 259 28.82 -8.79 9.14
C ASN A 259 30.18 -8.11 9.21
#